data_10cf989a4940c2165509177989028145
#
_entry.id   10cf989a4940c2165509177989028145
#
_cell.length_a   1.000
_cell.length_b   1.000
_cell.length_c   1.000
_cell.angle_alpha   90.00
_cell.angle_beta   90.00
_cell.angle_gamma   90.00
#
_symmetry.space_group_name_H-M   'P 1'
#
loop_
_entity.id
_entity.type
_entity.pdbx_description
1 polymer ?
#
loop_
_entity_poly.entity_id
_entity_poly.type
_entity_poly.pdbx_seq_one_letter_code
_entity_poly.pdbx_strand_id
1 'polypeptide(L)'
;MPEIKPLYPYSLKEAVSLGEKDLWRESYLENCDCARTIERAIDEHYDGMRLDPCAKEIIGRYGFDRVNFVLANTLRQSIEDGRYSEDNKKWARRFSVMDKENAWQYCVRSHPGLVNLFVADARRQWEALGLYDGSQCDSERSGQLDYTDRILVLNPSVLKDECKTPQDQLFYATHGNGCRPDSLGTKVFGFHVSDGEKTYYRRTEFAGALKEELVPEWAKENTQKYLEADDLADEPDEDGGMTLGGM
;
A
#
# COMPACT_ATOMS: atom_id res chain seq x y z
N MET A 1 -3.54 18.16 12.45
CA MET A 1 -4.30 16.89 12.56
C MET A 1 -3.47 15.96 13.41
N PRO A 2 -4.05 15.04 14.21
CA PRO A 2 -3.24 14.02 14.86
C PRO A 2 -2.52 13.20 13.80
N GLU A 3 -1.28 12.82 14.09
CA GLU A 3 -0.49 11.97 13.21
C GLU A 3 -1.14 10.58 13.10
N ILE A 4 -1.41 10.13 11.88
CA ILE A 4 -1.98 8.81 11.64
C ILE A 4 -0.87 7.78 11.89
N LYS A 5 -1.10 6.91 12.87
CA LYS A 5 -0.15 5.84 13.17
C LYS A 5 -0.20 4.77 12.08
N PRO A 6 0.94 4.30 11.56
CA PRO A 6 0.96 3.29 10.51
C PRO A 6 0.39 1.95 11.00
N LEU A 7 -0.18 1.19 10.08
CA LEU A 7 -0.55 -0.19 10.31
C LEU A 7 0.72 -1.04 10.36
N TYR A 8 0.92 -1.81 11.44
CA TYR A 8 2.08 -2.71 11.53
C TYR A 8 1.87 -3.94 10.63
N PRO A 9 2.81 -4.26 9.73
CA PRO A 9 2.57 -5.19 8.63
C PRO A 9 2.82 -6.67 8.94
N TYR A 10 3.25 -7.02 10.17
CA TYR A 10 3.63 -8.39 10.51
C TYR A 10 2.77 -8.97 11.64
N SER A 11 2.73 -10.30 11.75
CA SER A 11 2.12 -11.00 12.87
C SER A 11 2.88 -10.81 14.19
N LEU A 12 2.24 -11.10 15.32
CA LEU A 12 2.90 -11.08 16.63
C LEU A 12 4.17 -11.97 16.65
N LYS A 13 4.11 -13.14 16.02
CA LYS A 13 5.24 -14.08 15.97
C LYS A 13 6.43 -13.46 15.24
N GLU A 14 6.18 -12.82 14.10
CA GLU A 14 7.20 -12.11 13.32
C GLU A 14 7.74 -10.89 14.09
N ALA A 15 6.85 -10.10 14.70
CA ALA A 15 7.24 -8.95 15.52
C ALA A 15 8.17 -9.34 16.70
N VAL A 16 7.89 -10.47 17.34
CA VAL A 16 8.78 -11.02 18.40
C VAL A 16 10.13 -11.40 17.82
N SER A 17 10.17 -12.05 16.66
CA SER A 17 11.44 -12.42 16.02
C SER A 17 12.28 -11.23 15.55
N LEU A 18 11.62 -10.11 15.22
CA LEU A 18 12.23 -8.86 14.80
C LEU A 18 12.59 -7.93 15.97
N GLY A 19 12.18 -8.26 17.21
CA GLY A 19 12.34 -7.38 18.36
C GLY A 19 11.40 -6.16 18.38
N GLU A 20 10.34 -6.19 17.56
CA GLU A 20 9.41 -5.08 17.31
C GLU A 20 8.04 -5.27 18.02
N LYS A 21 8.00 -6.05 19.09
CA LYS A 21 6.76 -6.38 19.81
C LYS A 21 5.97 -5.15 20.26
N ASP A 22 6.64 -4.07 20.63
CA ASP A 22 5.97 -2.85 21.08
C ASP A 22 5.26 -2.14 19.92
N LEU A 23 5.86 -2.09 18.73
CA LEU A 23 5.22 -1.56 17.50
C LEU A 23 3.98 -2.38 17.13
N TRP A 24 4.08 -3.71 17.19
CA TRP A 24 2.92 -4.59 16.99
C TRP A 24 1.82 -4.28 18.02
N ARG A 25 2.17 -4.14 19.29
CA ARG A 25 1.21 -3.87 20.38
C ARG A 25 0.49 -2.53 20.19
N GLU A 26 1.22 -1.49 19.81
CA GLU A 26 0.62 -0.18 19.52
C GLU A 26 -0.37 -0.27 18.37
N SER A 27 0.02 -0.88 17.25
CA SER A 27 -0.86 -1.08 16.10
C SER A 27 -2.08 -1.94 16.44
N TYR A 28 -1.91 -2.99 17.25
CA TYR A 28 -2.99 -3.83 17.73
C TYR A 28 -4.03 -3.03 18.54
N LEU A 29 -3.59 -2.18 19.46
CA LEU A 29 -4.48 -1.33 20.26
C LEU A 29 -5.23 -0.33 19.40
N GLU A 30 -4.58 0.27 18.41
CA GLU A 30 -5.20 1.16 17.43
C GLU A 30 -6.23 0.43 16.55
N ASN A 31 -5.96 -0.83 16.15
CA ASN A 31 -6.93 -1.64 15.42
C ASN A 31 -8.20 -1.89 16.25
N CYS A 32 -8.04 -2.22 17.54
CA CYS A 32 -9.14 -2.40 18.45
C CYS A 32 -9.92 -1.10 18.68
N ASP A 33 -9.24 0.05 18.78
CA ASP A 33 -9.88 1.35 18.93
C ASP A 33 -10.63 1.78 17.65
N CYS A 34 -10.05 1.54 16.49
CA CYS A 34 -10.69 1.74 15.20
C CYS A 34 -11.99 0.93 15.09
N ALA A 35 -11.96 -0.37 15.41
CA ALA A 35 -13.15 -1.22 15.38
C ALA A 35 -14.26 -0.67 16.29
N ARG A 36 -13.94 -0.31 17.53
CA ARG A 36 -14.90 0.27 18.49
C ARG A 36 -15.43 1.62 18.05
N THR A 37 -14.59 2.43 17.39
CA THR A 37 -15.02 3.73 16.86
C THR A 37 -15.99 3.56 15.70
N ILE A 38 -15.77 2.57 14.82
CA ILE A 38 -16.73 2.20 13.77
C ILE A 38 -18.05 1.71 14.38
N GLU A 39 -18.00 0.84 15.40
CA GLU A 39 -19.21 0.36 16.12
C GLU A 39 -20.02 1.54 16.65
N ARG A 40 -19.36 2.45 17.36
CA ARG A 40 -20.01 3.62 17.95
C ARG A 40 -20.60 4.54 16.87
N ALA A 41 -19.86 4.80 15.79
CA ALA A 41 -20.35 5.64 14.71
C ALA A 41 -21.58 5.03 14.01
N ILE A 42 -21.61 3.70 13.84
CA ILE A 42 -22.78 3.00 13.32
C ILE A 42 -23.97 3.16 14.25
N ASP A 43 -23.77 3.00 15.57
CA ASP A 43 -24.84 3.04 16.56
C ASP A 43 -25.39 4.47 16.77
N GLU A 44 -24.53 5.49 16.73
CA GLU A 44 -24.90 6.89 16.97
C GLU A 44 -25.49 7.60 15.74
N HIS A 45 -25.07 7.21 14.53
CA HIS A 45 -25.44 7.93 13.30
C HIS A 45 -26.34 7.14 12.36
N TYR A 46 -26.91 6.05 12.84
CA TYR A 46 -27.87 5.29 12.07
C TYR A 46 -29.21 6.02 12.01
N ASP A 47 -29.38 6.87 11.01
CA ASP A 47 -30.65 7.51 10.65
C ASP A 47 -31.43 6.77 9.55
N GLY A 48 -30.96 5.56 9.20
CA GLY A 48 -31.60 4.66 8.25
C GLY A 48 -31.02 4.68 6.84
N MET A 49 -30.10 5.61 6.43
CA MET A 49 -29.71 5.65 5.02
C MET A 49 -28.26 6.00 4.68
N ARG A 50 -27.48 6.71 5.49
CA ARG A 50 -26.14 7.17 5.08
C ARG A 50 -25.14 7.17 6.23
N LEU A 51 -24.08 6.38 6.04
CA LEU A 51 -22.91 6.36 6.92
C LEU A 51 -21.67 7.03 6.28
N ASP A 52 -21.80 7.58 5.06
CA ASP A 52 -20.72 8.25 4.32
C ASP A 52 -19.93 9.28 5.16
N PRO A 53 -20.58 10.23 5.90
CA PRO A 53 -19.83 11.22 6.65
C PRO A 53 -19.01 10.58 7.78
N CYS A 54 -19.57 9.55 8.43
CA CYS A 54 -18.88 8.82 9.51
C CYS A 54 -17.68 8.03 8.96
N ALA A 55 -17.84 7.38 7.82
CA ALA A 55 -16.75 6.66 7.18
C ALA A 55 -15.59 7.61 6.82
N LYS A 56 -15.91 8.81 6.28
CA LYS A 56 -14.90 9.82 5.96
C LYS A 56 -14.16 10.33 7.19
N GLU A 57 -14.87 10.60 8.28
CA GLU A 57 -14.27 11.05 9.54
C GLU A 57 -13.34 9.98 10.14
N ILE A 58 -13.77 8.73 10.14
CA ILE A 58 -12.99 7.61 10.68
C ILE A 58 -11.77 7.32 9.83
N ILE A 59 -11.89 7.39 8.50
CA ILE A 59 -10.73 7.29 7.58
C ILE A 59 -9.75 8.44 7.86
N GLY A 60 -10.23 9.66 8.04
CA GLY A 60 -9.38 10.80 8.37
C GLY A 60 -8.65 10.68 9.71
N ARG A 61 -9.19 9.88 10.66
CA ARG A 61 -8.59 9.64 11.98
C ARG A 61 -7.58 8.49 12.00
N TYR A 62 -7.90 7.37 11.32
CA TYR A 62 -7.13 6.13 11.42
C TYR A 62 -6.35 5.77 10.15
N GLY A 63 -6.63 6.46 9.06
CA GLY A 63 -6.09 6.16 7.72
C GLY A 63 -6.82 5.03 7.00
N PHE A 64 -6.72 5.04 5.68
CA PHE A 64 -7.33 4.02 4.82
C PHE A 64 -6.88 2.60 5.15
N ASP A 65 -5.58 2.41 5.38
CA ASP A 65 -5.01 1.07 5.60
C ASP A 65 -5.60 0.39 6.81
N ARG A 66 -5.68 1.11 7.93
CA ARG A 66 -6.23 0.58 9.18
C ARG A 66 -7.73 0.33 9.07
N VAL A 67 -8.48 1.27 8.53
CA VAL A 67 -9.93 1.12 8.35
C VAL A 67 -10.23 -0.06 7.43
N ASN A 68 -9.56 -0.15 6.28
CA ASN A 68 -9.72 -1.25 5.34
C ASN A 68 -9.32 -2.59 5.95
N PHE A 69 -8.24 -2.63 6.73
CA PHE A 69 -7.78 -3.83 7.43
C PHE A 69 -8.82 -4.33 8.45
N VAL A 70 -9.36 -3.45 9.29
CA VAL A 70 -10.38 -3.79 10.29
C VAL A 70 -11.67 -4.27 9.62
N LEU A 71 -12.15 -3.58 8.59
CA LEU A 71 -13.36 -3.94 7.87
C LEU A 71 -13.17 -5.25 7.07
N ALA A 72 -12.04 -5.44 6.40
CA ALA A 72 -11.76 -6.67 5.68
C ALA A 72 -11.70 -7.88 6.63
N ASN A 73 -11.10 -7.73 7.81
CA ASN A 73 -11.13 -8.76 8.85
C ASN A 73 -12.55 -9.09 9.30
N THR A 74 -13.36 -8.07 9.53
CA THR A 74 -14.76 -8.24 9.94
C THR A 74 -15.53 -9.09 8.94
N LEU A 75 -15.41 -8.78 7.64
CA LEU A 75 -16.11 -9.54 6.60
C LEU A 75 -15.57 -10.96 6.47
N ARG A 76 -14.26 -11.16 6.62
CA ARG A 76 -13.64 -12.49 6.53
C ARG A 76 -14.08 -13.42 7.67
N GLN A 77 -14.24 -12.90 8.88
CA GLN A 77 -14.76 -13.67 10.02
C GLN A 77 -16.25 -14.04 9.86
N SER A 78 -16.96 -13.34 8.96
CA SER A 78 -18.39 -13.53 8.70
C SER A 78 -18.64 -13.80 7.21
N ILE A 79 -17.73 -14.47 6.52
CA ILE A 79 -17.78 -14.65 5.05
C ILE A 79 -19.03 -15.39 4.58
N GLU A 80 -19.56 -16.30 5.39
CA GLU A 80 -20.77 -17.08 5.10
C GLU A 80 -22.07 -16.32 5.43
N ASP A 81 -21.98 -15.15 6.07
CA ASP A 81 -23.17 -14.37 6.40
C ASP A 81 -23.74 -13.70 5.15
N GLY A 82 -24.95 -14.11 4.77
CA GLY A 82 -25.66 -13.60 3.57
C GLY A 82 -26.09 -12.14 3.66
N ARG A 83 -25.95 -11.47 4.82
CA ARG A 83 -26.25 -10.05 5.00
C ARG A 83 -25.13 -9.14 4.45
N TYR A 84 -23.95 -9.68 4.20
CA TYR A 84 -22.87 -8.97 3.49
C TYR A 84 -22.98 -9.19 1.99
N SER A 85 -22.85 -8.10 1.21
CA SER A 85 -22.88 -8.17 -0.25
C SER A 85 -21.66 -8.89 -0.81
N GLU A 86 -21.84 -9.56 -1.95
CA GLU A 86 -20.73 -10.24 -2.63
C GLU A 86 -19.63 -9.26 -3.09
N ASP A 87 -19.98 -8.03 -3.44
CA ASP A 87 -19.00 -7.01 -3.81
C ASP A 87 -18.11 -6.63 -2.62
N ASN A 88 -18.70 -6.45 -1.42
CA ASN A 88 -17.94 -6.18 -0.21
C ASN A 88 -17.06 -7.38 0.18
N LYS A 89 -17.55 -8.60 0.02
CA LYS A 89 -16.75 -9.81 0.25
C LYS A 89 -15.59 -9.94 -0.73
N LYS A 90 -15.81 -9.63 -2.02
CA LYS A 90 -14.74 -9.59 -3.03
C LYS A 90 -13.70 -8.52 -2.70
N TRP A 91 -14.15 -7.33 -2.33
CA TRP A 91 -13.25 -6.25 -1.90
C TRP A 91 -12.41 -6.66 -0.68
N ALA A 92 -13.01 -7.26 0.34
CA ALA A 92 -12.28 -7.71 1.53
C ALA A 92 -11.19 -8.75 1.24
N ARG A 93 -11.34 -9.56 0.19
CA ARG A 93 -10.33 -10.55 -0.24
C ARG A 93 -9.06 -9.91 -0.80
N ARG A 94 -9.09 -8.64 -1.20
CA ARG A 94 -7.91 -7.90 -1.71
C ARG A 94 -6.91 -7.57 -0.60
N PHE A 95 -7.33 -7.52 0.66
CA PHE A 95 -6.48 -7.16 1.79
C PHE A 95 -5.90 -8.40 2.46
N SER A 96 -4.60 -8.35 2.76
CA SER A 96 -3.95 -9.42 3.52
C SER A 96 -4.39 -9.40 4.98
N VAL A 97 -4.58 -10.57 5.58
CA VAL A 97 -4.74 -10.72 7.02
C VAL A 97 -3.41 -11.17 7.58
N MET A 98 -2.65 -10.23 8.11
CA MET A 98 -1.28 -10.46 8.56
C MET A 98 -1.22 -11.18 9.91
N ASP A 99 -2.19 -10.95 10.79
CA ASP A 99 -2.25 -11.51 12.14
C ASP A 99 -3.52 -12.32 12.35
N LYS A 100 -3.60 -13.48 11.70
CA LYS A 100 -4.79 -14.35 11.69
C LYS A 100 -5.22 -14.78 13.09
N GLU A 101 -4.27 -14.96 14.02
CA GLU A 101 -4.53 -15.43 15.38
C GLU A 101 -5.27 -14.38 16.22
N ASN A 102 -5.02 -13.10 15.97
CA ASN A 102 -5.63 -11.99 16.70
C ASN A 102 -6.73 -11.26 15.91
N ALA A 103 -6.97 -11.63 14.65
CA ALA A 103 -7.88 -10.94 13.74
C ALA A 103 -9.30 -10.77 14.29
N TRP A 104 -9.80 -11.72 15.06
CA TRP A 104 -11.12 -11.69 15.67
C TRP A 104 -11.29 -10.60 16.76
N GLN A 105 -10.18 -10.08 17.31
CA GLN A 105 -10.22 -9.10 18.40
C GLN A 105 -10.55 -7.69 17.91
N TYR A 106 -10.24 -7.37 16.66
CA TYR A 106 -10.52 -6.08 16.05
C TYR A 106 -11.53 -6.16 14.89
N CYS A 107 -12.52 -7.05 15.03
CA CYS A 107 -13.69 -7.06 14.16
C CYS A 107 -14.76 -6.12 14.70
N VAL A 108 -15.48 -5.46 13.79
CA VAL A 108 -16.62 -4.60 14.11
C VAL A 108 -17.81 -5.46 14.55
N ARG A 109 -18.29 -5.24 15.76
CA ARG A 109 -19.37 -6.01 16.38
C ARG A 109 -20.66 -5.19 16.43
N SER A 110 -21.28 -4.97 15.28
CA SER A 110 -22.55 -4.28 15.14
C SER A 110 -23.47 -5.08 14.21
N HIS A 111 -24.67 -4.58 13.95
CA HIS A 111 -25.62 -5.26 13.08
C HIS A 111 -25.03 -5.45 11.66
N PRO A 112 -24.93 -6.70 11.14
CA PRO A 112 -24.22 -6.98 9.89
C PRO A 112 -24.66 -6.15 8.68
N GLY A 113 -25.97 -5.86 8.56
CA GLY A 113 -26.49 -5.00 7.50
C GLY A 113 -25.95 -3.58 7.57
N LEU A 114 -25.76 -3.01 8.78
CA LEU A 114 -25.19 -1.67 8.98
C LEU A 114 -23.70 -1.67 8.72
N VAL A 115 -23.00 -2.70 9.20
CA VAL A 115 -21.56 -2.90 8.87
C VAL A 115 -21.38 -3.01 7.36
N ASN A 116 -22.27 -3.74 6.66
CA ASN A 116 -22.21 -3.87 5.21
C ASN A 116 -22.38 -2.51 4.48
N LEU A 117 -23.25 -1.62 4.97
CA LEU A 117 -23.39 -0.26 4.45
C LEU A 117 -22.14 0.56 4.71
N PHE A 118 -21.59 0.53 5.92
CA PHE A 118 -20.35 1.24 6.26
C PHE A 118 -19.18 0.77 5.40
N VAL A 119 -19.04 -0.55 5.19
CA VAL A 119 -18.03 -1.12 4.27
C VAL A 119 -18.21 -0.60 2.85
N ALA A 120 -19.46 -0.53 2.35
CA ALA A 120 -19.72 -0.01 1.01
C ALA A 120 -19.30 1.46 0.87
N ASP A 121 -19.49 2.27 1.92
CA ASP A 121 -19.11 3.67 1.93
C ASP A 121 -17.57 3.84 1.99
N ALA A 122 -16.88 3.11 2.86
CA ALA A 122 -15.42 3.11 2.94
C ALA A 122 -14.80 2.61 1.63
N ARG A 123 -15.36 1.55 1.03
CA ARG A 123 -14.94 1.02 -0.27
C ARG A 123 -15.07 2.05 -1.38
N ARG A 124 -16.19 2.77 -1.48
CA ARG A 124 -16.37 3.81 -2.49
C ARG A 124 -15.34 4.93 -2.36
N GLN A 125 -15.01 5.35 -1.15
CA GLN A 125 -13.98 6.35 -0.91
C GLN A 125 -12.60 5.84 -1.32
N TRP A 126 -12.29 4.57 -1.04
CA TRP A 126 -11.05 3.93 -1.48
C TRP A 126 -10.98 3.82 -3.02
N GLU A 127 -12.05 3.32 -3.66
CA GLU A 127 -12.11 3.17 -5.11
C GLU A 127 -12.04 4.52 -5.85
N ALA A 128 -12.53 5.60 -5.23
CA ALA A 128 -12.43 6.96 -5.76
C ALA A 128 -10.98 7.49 -5.83
N LEU A 129 -10.02 6.88 -5.12
CA LEU A 129 -8.61 7.22 -5.25
C LEU A 129 -8.02 6.76 -6.59
N GLY A 130 -8.67 5.81 -7.27
CA GLY A 130 -8.24 5.30 -8.57
C GLY A 130 -6.88 4.56 -8.54
N LEU A 131 -6.51 4.02 -7.39
CA LEU A 131 -5.22 3.34 -7.19
C LEU A 131 -5.11 2.08 -8.04
N TYR A 132 -3.90 1.81 -8.52
CA TYR A 132 -3.57 0.55 -9.18
C TYR A 132 -3.62 -0.63 -8.19
N ASP A 133 -4.00 -1.79 -8.70
CA ASP A 133 -3.98 -3.05 -7.95
C ASP A 133 -3.29 -4.19 -8.73
N GLY A 134 -3.13 -5.34 -8.10
CA GLY A 134 -2.44 -6.48 -8.70
C GLY A 134 -3.09 -7.03 -9.97
N SER A 135 -4.36 -6.72 -10.28
CA SER A 135 -5.01 -7.15 -11.53
C SER A 135 -4.50 -6.39 -12.75
N GLN A 136 -3.94 -5.21 -12.53
CA GLN A 136 -3.33 -4.35 -13.54
C GLN A 136 -1.82 -4.61 -13.70
N CYS A 137 -1.27 -5.48 -12.87
CA CYS A 137 0.12 -5.92 -12.94
C CYS A 137 0.25 -7.21 -13.76
N ASP A 138 1.46 -7.46 -14.28
CA ASP A 138 1.79 -8.75 -14.86
C ASP A 138 1.64 -9.84 -13.80
N SER A 139 1.01 -10.96 -14.20
CA SER A 139 0.79 -12.07 -13.30
C SER A 139 2.13 -12.73 -12.96
N GLU A 140 2.59 -12.49 -11.76
CA GLU A 140 3.78 -13.15 -11.25
C GLU A 140 3.43 -14.53 -10.72
N ARG A 141 3.93 -15.56 -11.40
CA ARG A 141 3.97 -16.90 -10.80
C ARG A 141 5.19 -16.98 -9.90
N SER A 142 4.96 -16.82 -8.58
CA SER A 142 5.94 -17.18 -7.54
C SER A 142 7.31 -16.51 -7.65
N GLY A 143 7.39 -15.19 -7.72
CA GLY A 143 8.67 -14.48 -7.64
C GLY A 143 9.57 -14.63 -8.87
N GLN A 144 9.04 -15.08 -10.01
CA GLN A 144 9.84 -15.37 -11.22
C GLN A 144 9.99 -14.18 -12.17
N LEU A 145 9.27 -13.06 -11.93
CA LEU A 145 9.35 -11.90 -12.78
C LEU A 145 10.58 -11.06 -12.43
N ASP A 146 11.42 -10.73 -13.43
CA ASP A 146 12.48 -9.74 -13.27
C ASP A 146 11.87 -8.34 -13.27
N TYR A 147 12.15 -7.56 -12.24
CA TYR A 147 11.66 -6.19 -12.06
C TYR A 147 12.61 -5.13 -12.63
N THR A 148 13.82 -5.53 -13.05
CA THR A 148 14.81 -4.61 -13.62
C THR A 148 14.24 -3.90 -14.85
N ASP A 149 14.42 -2.59 -14.92
CA ASP A 149 13.95 -1.71 -16.00
C ASP A 149 12.44 -1.72 -16.23
N ARG A 150 11.67 -1.93 -15.15
CA ARG A 150 10.20 -1.95 -15.18
C ARG A 150 9.58 -0.91 -14.25
N ILE A 151 8.41 -0.44 -14.63
CA ILE A 151 7.56 0.37 -13.75
C ILE A 151 6.76 -0.58 -12.87
N LEU A 152 6.98 -0.46 -11.56
CA LEU A 152 6.34 -1.25 -10.53
C LEU A 152 5.23 -0.44 -9.84
N VAL A 153 4.24 -1.14 -9.32
CA VAL A 153 3.14 -0.57 -8.54
C VAL A 153 3.40 -0.84 -7.05
N LEU A 154 3.61 0.22 -6.27
CA LEU A 154 3.69 0.12 -4.81
C LEU A 154 2.34 -0.30 -4.21
N ASN A 155 2.38 -1.18 -3.23
CA ASN A 155 1.19 -1.47 -2.44
C ASN A 155 0.74 -0.19 -1.72
N PRO A 156 -0.56 0.15 -1.71
CA PRO A 156 -1.05 1.36 -1.06
C PRO A 156 -0.69 1.48 0.43
N SER A 157 -0.46 0.34 1.10
CA SER A 157 -0.02 0.29 2.50
C SER A 157 1.39 0.83 2.75
N VAL A 158 2.19 0.98 1.72
CA VAL A 158 3.57 1.53 1.79
C VAL A 158 3.54 3.06 1.71
N LEU A 159 2.50 3.63 1.08
CA LEU A 159 2.36 5.06 0.88
C LEU A 159 1.66 5.70 2.09
N LYS A 160 2.09 6.91 2.45
CA LYS A 160 1.36 7.75 3.40
C LYS A 160 0.00 8.14 2.80
N ASP A 161 -1.00 8.39 3.65
CA ASP A 161 -2.37 8.68 3.17
C ASP A 161 -2.43 9.92 2.25
N GLU A 162 -1.59 10.92 2.50
CA GLU A 162 -1.47 12.11 1.64
C GLU A 162 -0.85 11.83 0.27
N CYS A 163 -0.10 10.73 0.14
CA CYS A 163 0.56 10.29 -1.09
C CYS A 163 -0.17 9.11 -1.77
N LYS A 164 -1.39 8.80 -1.36
CA LYS A 164 -2.18 7.72 -1.98
C LYS A 164 -2.84 8.20 -3.27
N THR A 165 -1.99 8.42 -4.27
CA THR A 165 -2.43 8.74 -5.63
C THR A 165 -1.91 7.69 -6.62
N PRO A 166 -2.55 7.50 -7.78
CA PRO A 166 -2.02 6.60 -8.81
C PRO A 166 -0.61 6.97 -9.28
N GLN A 167 -0.29 8.26 -9.25
CA GLN A 167 1.03 8.77 -9.64
C GLN A 167 2.12 8.34 -8.64
N ASP A 168 1.83 8.46 -7.34
CA ASP A 168 2.79 8.13 -6.28
C ASP A 168 3.00 6.63 -6.11
N GLN A 169 2.10 5.80 -6.67
CA GLN A 169 2.27 4.36 -6.70
C GLN A 169 3.33 3.87 -7.69
N LEU A 170 3.70 4.69 -8.69
CA LEU A 170 4.57 4.25 -9.76
C LEU A 170 6.04 4.44 -9.39
N PHE A 171 6.78 3.34 -9.44
CA PHE A 171 8.20 3.26 -9.11
C PHE A 171 8.95 2.57 -10.24
N TYR A 172 10.00 3.20 -10.78
CA TYR A 172 10.87 2.58 -11.77
C TYR A 172 12.02 1.86 -11.08
N ALA A 173 12.11 0.56 -11.29
CA ALA A 173 13.15 -0.29 -10.72
C ALA A 173 14.39 -0.31 -11.62
N THR A 174 15.53 0.11 -11.09
CA THR A 174 16.80 0.12 -11.85
C THR A 174 17.65 -1.11 -11.57
N HIS A 175 17.82 -1.48 -10.30
CA HIS A 175 18.69 -2.58 -9.91
C HIS A 175 18.35 -3.11 -8.51
N GLY A 176 19.07 -4.11 -8.09
CA GLY A 176 18.99 -4.68 -6.74
C GLY A 176 18.69 -6.18 -6.76
N ASN A 177 19.06 -6.86 -5.68
CA ASN A 177 18.81 -8.28 -5.58
C ASN A 177 17.30 -8.61 -5.56
N GLY A 178 16.46 -7.71 -5.04
CA GLY A 178 15.02 -7.88 -5.06
C GLY A 178 14.38 -7.76 -6.45
N CYS A 179 15.10 -7.21 -7.45
CA CYS A 179 14.62 -7.18 -8.83
C CYS A 179 14.66 -8.56 -9.48
N ARG A 180 15.64 -9.38 -9.13
CA ARG A 180 15.89 -10.67 -9.79
C ARG A 180 15.06 -11.80 -9.20
N PRO A 181 14.51 -12.66 -10.04
CA PRO A 181 13.86 -13.87 -9.56
C PRO A 181 14.87 -14.75 -8.82
N ASP A 182 14.39 -15.50 -7.83
CA ASP A 182 15.15 -16.46 -7.03
C ASP A 182 16.40 -15.90 -6.30
N SER A 183 16.47 -14.59 -6.15
CA SER A 183 17.56 -13.94 -5.40
C SER A 183 17.31 -13.99 -3.88
N LEU A 184 18.38 -14.16 -3.11
CA LEU A 184 18.33 -14.10 -1.64
C LEU A 184 18.11 -12.67 -1.10
N GLY A 185 18.28 -11.64 -1.92
CA GLY A 185 18.06 -10.25 -1.55
C GLY A 185 16.63 -9.79 -1.82
N THR A 186 16.17 -8.83 -1.04
CA THR A 186 14.80 -8.31 -1.14
C THR A 186 14.69 -6.87 -1.61
N LYS A 187 15.82 -6.13 -1.67
CA LYS A 187 15.83 -4.70 -2.01
C LYS A 187 15.75 -4.49 -3.51
N VAL A 188 14.82 -3.62 -3.91
CA VAL A 188 14.63 -3.08 -5.26
C VAL A 188 14.97 -1.60 -5.20
N PHE A 189 16.02 -1.17 -5.87
CA PHE A 189 16.44 0.22 -5.98
C PHE A 189 15.86 0.85 -7.24
N GLY A 190 15.60 2.14 -7.18
CA GLY A 190 15.07 2.90 -8.30
C GLY A 190 14.61 4.28 -7.87
N PHE A 191 13.61 4.82 -8.54
CA PHE A 191 13.06 6.13 -8.26
C PHE A 191 11.54 6.20 -8.43
N HIS A 192 10.92 7.12 -7.71
CA HIS A 192 9.51 7.45 -7.92
C HIS A 192 9.33 8.13 -9.28
N VAL A 193 8.41 7.61 -10.09
CA VAL A 193 8.18 8.13 -11.45
C VAL A 193 7.55 9.53 -11.42
N SER A 194 6.86 9.90 -10.34
CA SER A 194 6.22 11.20 -10.17
C SER A 194 7.21 12.36 -10.04
N ASP A 195 8.31 12.17 -9.30
CA ASP A 195 9.24 13.25 -8.90
C ASP A 195 10.73 12.92 -9.08
N GLY A 196 11.08 11.67 -9.39
CA GLY A 196 12.44 11.21 -9.57
C GLY A 196 13.19 10.93 -8.25
N GLU A 197 12.51 10.96 -7.08
CA GLU A 197 13.15 10.68 -5.81
C GLU A 197 13.70 9.25 -5.79
N LYS A 198 15.04 9.12 -5.64
CA LYS A 198 15.73 7.83 -5.59
C LYS A 198 15.62 7.22 -4.20
N THR A 199 15.18 5.96 -4.15
CA THR A 199 15.03 5.21 -2.91
C THR A 199 15.05 3.71 -3.18
N TYR A 200 14.72 2.91 -2.16
CA TYR A 200 14.52 1.48 -2.33
C TYR A 200 13.31 1.00 -1.54
N TYR A 201 12.71 -0.06 -2.05
CA TYR A 201 11.65 -0.81 -1.40
C TYR A 201 11.99 -2.29 -1.35
N ARG A 202 11.30 -3.04 -0.50
CA ARG A 202 11.38 -4.50 -0.53
C ARG A 202 10.49 -5.03 -1.66
N ARG A 203 10.90 -6.12 -2.30
CA ARG A 203 10.09 -6.78 -3.35
C ARG A 203 8.63 -7.01 -2.94
N THR A 204 8.41 -7.37 -1.67
CA THR A 204 7.06 -7.62 -1.11
C THR A 204 6.20 -6.36 -0.93
N GLU A 205 6.79 -5.18 -1.07
CA GLU A 205 6.10 -3.90 -0.98
C GLU A 205 5.47 -3.46 -2.30
N PHE A 206 5.69 -4.23 -3.38
CA PHE A 206 5.06 -4.01 -4.67
C PHE A 206 3.89 -4.96 -4.89
N ALA A 207 2.84 -4.46 -5.56
CA ALA A 207 1.74 -5.26 -6.08
C ALA A 207 2.17 -6.09 -7.32
N GLY A 208 3.19 -5.61 -8.04
CA GLY A 208 3.78 -6.23 -9.23
C GLY A 208 4.31 -5.19 -10.21
N ALA A 209 4.75 -5.65 -11.38
CA ALA A 209 5.10 -4.77 -12.49
C ALA A 209 3.84 -4.38 -13.26
N LEU A 210 3.62 -3.07 -13.46
CA LEU A 210 2.49 -2.56 -14.24
C LEU A 210 2.56 -3.10 -15.67
N LYS A 211 1.43 -3.58 -16.19
CA LYS A 211 1.35 -4.04 -17.58
C LYS A 211 1.69 -2.89 -18.52
N GLU A 212 2.49 -3.18 -19.55
CA GLU A 212 3.04 -2.16 -20.46
C GLU A 212 1.94 -1.33 -21.13
N GLU A 213 0.83 -1.97 -21.51
CA GLU A 213 -0.33 -1.29 -22.12
C GLU A 213 -1.08 -0.35 -21.16
N LEU A 214 -0.85 -0.47 -19.85
CA LEU A 214 -1.46 0.38 -18.83
C LEU A 214 -0.54 1.48 -18.32
N VAL A 215 0.74 1.51 -18.76
CA VAL A 215 1.69 2.54 -18.36
C VAL A 215 1.27 3.88 -19.00
N PRO A 216 0.95 4.91 -18.18
CA PRO A 216 0.57 6.21 -18.70
C PRO A 216 1.71 6.87 -19.47
N GLU A 217 1.38 7.68 -20.49
CA GLU A 217 2.39 8.36 -21.32
C GLU A 217 3.32 9.26 -20.49
N TRP A 218 2.75 10.03 -19.54
CA TRP A 218 3.56 10.87 -18.64
C TRP A 218 4.57 10.05 -17.82
N ALA A 219 4.26 8.81 -17.48
CA ALA A 219 5.16 7.96 -16.71
C ALA A 219 6.34 7.47 -17.56
N LYS A 220 6.10 7.19 -18.84
CA LYS A 220 7.17 6.86 -19.80
C LYS A 220 8.09 8.06 -20.02
N GLU A 221 7.50 9.23 -20.24
CA GLU A 221 8.24 10.49 -20.44
C GLU A 221 9.12 10.84 -19.23
N ASN A 222 8.53 10.78 -18.03
CA ASN A 222 9.27 11.04 -16.79
C ASN A 222 10.39 10.02 -16.57
N THR A 223 10.12 8.74 -16.78
CA THR A 223 11.13 7.68 -16.64
C THR A 223 12.31 7.95 -17.55
N GLN A 224 12.06 8.23 -18.83
CA GLN A 224 13.13 8.53 -19.77
C GLN A 224 13.93 9.78 -19.36
N LYS A 225 13.24 10.84 -18.95
CA LYS A 225 13.87 12.08 -18.47
C LYS A 225 14.81 11.83 -17.29
N TYR A 226 14.39 11.01 -16.31
CA TYR A 226 15.22 10.75 -15.13
C TYR A 226 16.39 9.82 -15.43
N LEU A 227 16.25 8.86 -16.36
CA LEU A 227 17.35 8.02 -16.82
C LEU A 227 18.41 8.84 -17.57
N GLU A 228 17.99 9.73 -18.47
CA GLU A 228 18.91 10.61 -19.20
C GLU A 228 19.67 11.56 -18.24
N ALA A 229 19.01 12.05 -17.19
CA ALA A 229 19.66 12.88 -16.18
C ALA A 229 20.71 12.12 -15.35
N ASP A 230 20.51 10.83 -15.11
CA ASP A 230 21.45 9.96 -14.41
C ASP A 230 22.69 9.69 -15.27
N ASP A 231 22.51 9.36 -16.56
CA ASP A 231 23.60 9.10 -17.48
C ASP A 231 24.52 10.32 -17.60
N LEU A 232 23.96 11.54 -17.61
CA LEU A 232 24.72 12.78 -17.64
C LEU A 232 25.46 13.08 -16.33
N ALA A 233 25.00 12.58 -15.21
CA ALA A 233 25.64 12.78 -13.90
C ALA A 233 26.82 11.82 -13.67
N ASP A 234 26.86 10.69 -14.38
CA ASP A 234 27.90 9.68 -14.31
C ASP A 234 29.03 9.89 -15.35
N GLU A 235 28.94 10.90 -16.26
CA GLU A 235 30.06 11.26 -17.13
C GLU A 235 31.17 11.92 -16.30
N PRO A 236 32.39 11.34 -16.23
CA PRO A 236 33.49 11.93 -15.49
C PRO A 236 33.85 13.26 -16.15
N ASP A 237 33.98 14.32 -15.35
CA ASP A 237 34.53 15.61 -15.79
C ASP A 237 35.87 15.40 -16.52
N GLU A 238 35.84 15.29 -17.83
CA GLU A 238 37.03 15.34 -18.70
C GLU A 238 37.58 16.77 -18.80
N ASP A 239 37.86 17.43 -17.68
CA ASP A 239 38.59 18.69 -17.72
C ASP A 239 39.59 18.81 -16.57
N GLY A 240 40.71 18.16 -16.76
CA GLY A 240 41.93 18.24 -15.95
C GLY A 240 43.15 18.14 -16.79
N GLY A 241 43.18 18.87 -17.92
CA GLY A 241 44.39 19.05 -18.71
C GLY A 241 45.52 19.65 -17.88
N MET A 242 46.37 18.80 -17.30
CA MET A 242 47.67 19.20 -16.76
C MET A 242 48.58 19.68 -17.91
N THR A 243 48.59 20.97 -18.15
CA THR A 243 49.69 21.62 -18.86
C THR A 243 50.92 21.62 -17.96
N LEU A 244 51.78 20.63 -18.11
CA LEU A 244 53.16 20.70 -17.66
C LEU A 244 53.91 21.70 -18.59
N GLY A 245 53.93 22.98 -18.16
CA GLY A 245 54.86 23.98 -18.70
C GLY A 245 56.25 23.68 -18.18
N GLY A 246 57.18 23.32 -19.10
CA GLY A 246 58.58 23.18 -18.81
C GLY A 246 59.27 24.53 -18.56
N MET A 247 60.19 24.51 -17.68
CA MET A 247 61.57 25.08 -17.76
C MET A 247 62.31 24.70 -16.49
#